data_6f14c24a18c47f5debc204b6e367e84a
#
_entry.id   6f14c24a18c47f5debc204b6e367e84a
#
_cell.length_a   1.000
_cell.length_b   1.000
_cell.length_c   1.000
_cell.angle_alpha   90.00
_cell.angle_beta   90.00
_cell.angle_gamma   90.00
#
_symmetry.space_group_name_H-M   'P 1'
#
loop_
_entity.id
_entity.type
_entity.pdbx_description
1 polymer ?
#
loop_
_entity_poly.entity_id
_entity_poly.type
_entity_poly.pdbx_seq_one_letter_code
_entity_poly.pdbx_strand_id
1 'polypeptide(L)'
;MPKIKHIFDLVIAQHADAIEPGGYTGHLPLEALKEAGAIGVLINHSEKRIDLTSIEFLVKKSKKLGMISIVCGKDPDECFRLSKFEPDMIAIEPPELIGSGKSVSKYKPESITRTLELVKRTNKKISVICGAGITNEEDVKIAIELGSEGVLVSSSFVKSKDPYATLKSMVSVL
;
A
#
# COMPACT_ATOMS: atom_id res chain seq x y z
N MET A 1 3.45 6.75 -18.91
CA MET A 1 2.27 6.01 -18.44
C MET A 1 1.45 5.32 -19.55
N PRO A 2 1.16 5.85 -20.73
CA PRO A 2 0.32 5.16 -21.71
C PRO A 2 0.77 3.76 -22.11
N LYS A 3 2.08 3.48 -22.08
CA LYS A 3 2.64 2.18 -22.47
C LYS A 3 2.48 1.06 -21.43
N ILE A 4 2.24 1.38 -20.15
CA ILE A 4 2.12 0.37 -19.09
C ILE A 4 0.71 -0.24 -19.08
N LYS A 5 -0.31 0.54 -19.40
CA LYS A 5 -1.71 0.08 -19.46
C LYS A 5 -1.93 -1.08 -20.46
N HIS A 6 -1.11 -1.17 -21.50
CA HIS A 6 -1.20 -2.26 -22.47
C HIS A 6 -0.57 -3.58 -22.00
N ILE A 7 0.14 -3.56 -20.88
CA ILE A 7 0.84 -4.72 -20.31
C ILE A 7 0.17 -5.19 -19.02
N PHE A 8 -0.37 -4.25 -18.21
CA PHE A 8 -1.02 -4.54 -16.94
C PHE A 8 -2.30 -3.72 -16.79
N ASP A 9 -3.41 -4.41 -16.50
CA ASP A 9 -4.71 -3.75 -16.26
C ASP A 9 -4.84 -3.21 -14.83
N LEU A 10 -3.96 -3.62 -13.90
CA LEU A 10 -4.03 -3.31 -12.47
C LEU A 10 -2.86 -2.41 -12.05
N VAL A 11 -2.84 -1.16 -12.51
CA VAL A 11 -1.79 -0.19 -12.16
C VAL A 11 -2.23 0.68 -10.99
N ILE A 12 -1.47 0.65 -9.90
CA ILE A 12 -1.61 1.55 -8.76
C ILE A 12 -0.56 2.66 -8.88
N ALA A 13 -0.97 3.92 -8.81
CA ALA A 13 -0.05 5.05 -8.78
C ALA A 13 0.66 5.14 -7.42
N GLN A 14 1.94 5.47 -7.41
CA GLN A 14 2.75 5.50 -6.18
C GLN A 14 2.44 6.71 -5.28
N HIS A 15 1.83 7.77 -5.81
CA HIS A 15 1.47 8.99 -5.09
C HIS A 15 0.42 9.78 -5.87
N ALA A 16 -0.33 10.63 -5.17
CA ALA A 16 -1.11 11.73 -5.72
C ALA A 16 -1.01 12.94 -4.78
N ASP A 17 -1.11 14.14 -5.35
CA ASP A 17 -1.23 15.38 -4.58
C ASP A 17 -2.69 15.66 -4.21
N ALA A 18 -2.91 16.19 -3.01
CA ALA A 18 -4.24 16.51 -2.49
C ALA A 18 -4.75 17.85 -3.04
N ILE A 19 -4.98 17.90 -4.36
CA ILE A 19 -5.43 19.07 -5.10
C ILE A 19 -6.63 18.74 -5.98
N GLU A 20 -7.41 19.78 -6.31
CA GLU A 20 -8.37 19.71 -7.40
C GLU A 20 -7.67 20.00 -8.73
N PRO A 21 -8.21 19.55 -9.89
CA PRO A 21 -7.67 19.93 -11.20
C PRO A 21 -7.59 21.44 -11.36
N GLY A 22 -6.43 21.95 -11.83
CA GLY A 22 -6.19 23.37 -11.96
C GLY A 22 -4.75 23.72 -12.32
N GLY A 23 -4.36 24.95 -12.09
CA GLY A 23 -3.04 25.48 -12.41
C GLY A 23 -1.99 25.14 -11.36
N TYR A 24 -1.69 23.87 -11.16
CA TYR A 24 -0.72 23.35 -10.19
C TYR A 24 0.45 22.68 -10.90
N THR A 25 1.33 23.47 -11.48
CA THR A 25 2.50 22.97 -12.23
C THR A 25 3.35 22.03 -11.38
N GLY A 26 3.60 20.82 -11.88
CA GLY A 26 4.42 19.81 -11.21
C GLY A 26 3.67 18.89 -10.23
N HIS A 27 2.38 19.13 -9.99
CA HIS A 27 1.54 18.28 -9.14
C HIS A 27 0.74 17.26 -9.95
N LEU A 28 0.35 16.16 -9.28
CA LEU A 28 -0.39 15.05 -9.87
C LEU A 28 -1.75 14.87 -9.19
N PRO A 29 -2.84 15.43 -9.73
CA PRO A 29 -4.18 15.19 -9.23
C PRO A 29 -4.64 13.75 -9.55
N LEU A 30 -5.55 13.21 -8.73
CA LEU A 30 -6.10 11.86 -8.91
C LEU A 30 -6.78 11.67 -10.28
N GLU A 31 -7.42 12.70 -10.80
CA GLU A 31 -8.08 12.65 -12.12
C GLU A 31 -7.07 12.37 -13.24
N ALA A 32 -5.92 13.04 -13.22
CA ALA A 32 -4.88 12.80 -14.23
C ALA A 32 -4.31 11.38 -14.14
N LEU A 33 -4.16 10.83 -12.93
CA LEU A 33 -3.74 9.46 -12.72
C LEU A 33 -4.78 8.46 -13.24
N LYS A 34 -6.06 8.69 -12.95
CA LYS A 34 -7.16 7.88 -13.47
C LYS A 34 -7.23 7.91 -15.00
N GLU A 35 -7.14 9.09 -15.60
CA GLU A 35 -7.12 9.28 -17.06
C GLU A 35 -5.91 8.56 -17.70
N ALA A 36 -4.76 8.56 -17.03
CA ALA A 36 -3.58 7.80 -17.45
C ALA A 36 -3.75 6.27 -17.28
N GLY A 37 -4.86 5.81 -16.68
CA GLY A 37 -5.21 4.39 -16.53
C GLY A 37 -4.86 3.76 -15.18
N ALA A 38 -4.48 4.54 -14.16
CA ALA A 38 -4.33 4.00 -12.82
C ALA A 38 -5.72 3.65 -12.24
N ILE A 39 -5.81 2.47 -11.62
CA ILE A 39 -7.02 2.01 -10.93
C ILE A 39 -7.02 2.34 -9.45
N GLY A 40 -5.90 2.80 -8.91
CA GLY A 40 -5.75 3.16 -7.50
C GLY A 40 -4.51 3.98 -7.24
N VAL A 41 -4.30 4.31 -5.97
CA VAL A 41 -3.18 5.14 -5.51
C VAL A 41 -2.66 4.66 -4.16
N LEU A 42 -1.34 4.67 -4.00
CA LEU A 42 -0.64 4.52 -2.73
C LEU A 42 -0.54 5.90 -2.07
N ILE A 43 -0.96 6.00 -0.81
CA ILE A 43 -1.07 7.25 -0.06
C ILE A 43 -0.21 7.15 1.20
N ASN A 44 0.54 8.20 1.50
CA ASN A 44 1.29 8.33 2.75
C ASN A 44 2.40 7.29 2.95
N HIS A 45 3.01 6.77 1.88
CA HIS A 45 4.16 5.88 1.99
C HIS A 45 5.30 6.52 2.79
N SER A 46 6.14 5.73 3.46
CA SER A 46 7.23 6.23 4.32
C SER A 46 8.19 7.18 3.62
N GLU A 47 8.41 7.00 2.31
CA GLU A 47 9.26 7.88 1.49
C GLU A 47 8.55 9.17 1.03
N LYS A 48 7.22 9.26 1.20
CA LYS A 48 6.41 10.42 0.80
C LYS A 48 5.26 10.62 1.79
N ARG A 49 5.60 11.00 3.01
CA ARG A 49 4.63 11.30 4.07
C ARG A 49 3.89 12.61 3.78
N ILE A 50 2.59 12.61 4.03
CA ILE A 50 1.71 13.78 3.89
C ILE A 50 0.88 13.97 5.18
N ASP A 51 0.27 15.13 5.33
CA ASP A 51 -0.57 15.46 6.49
C ASP A 51 -1.92 14.73 6.46
N LEU A 52 -2.58 14.65 7.63
CA LEU A 52 -3.85 13.92 7.78
C LEU A 52 -4.98 14.48 6.91
N THR A 53 -5.02 15.80 6.70
CA THR A 53 -6.04 16.46 5.87
C THR A 53 -5.88 16.05 4.42
N SER A 54 -4.65 16.00 3.93
CA SER A 54 -4.31 15.51 2.59
C SER A 54 -4.67 14.03 2.41
N ILE A 55 -4.40 13.18 3.43
CA ILE A 55 -4.79 11.77 3.38
C ILE A 55 -6.31 11.62 3.29
N GLU A 56 -7.04 12.31 4.16
CA GLU A 56 -8.52 12.29 4.15
C GLU A 56 -9.10 12.74 2.81
N PHE A 57 -8.57 13.83 2.26
CA PHE A 57 -8.95 14.33 0.93
C PHE A 57 -8.75 13.25 -0.15
N LEU A 58 -7.55 12.65 -0.21
CA LEU A 58 -7.21 11.65 -1.22
C LEU A 58 -8.06 10.39 -1.11
N VAL A 59 -8.31 9.90 0.10
CA VAL A 59 -9.18 8.73 0.32
C VAL A 59 -10.61 9.02 -0.15
N LYS A 60 -11.20 10.14 0.28
CA LYS A 60 -12.56 10.54 -0.14
C LYS A 60 -12.67 10.74 -1.65
N LYS A 61 -11.65 11.35 -2.25
CA LYS A 61 -11.61 11.61 -3.68
C LYS A 61 -11.39 10.34 -4.50
N SER A 62 -10.53 9.43 -4.05
CA SER A 62 -10.36 8.10 -4.66
C SER A 62 -11.70 7.36 -4.72
N LYS A 63 -12.44 7.33 -3.62
CA LYS A 63 -13.78 6.72 -3.56
C LYS A 63 -14.77 7.34 -4.57
N LYS A 64 -14.79 8.68 -4.68
CA LYS A 64 -15.63 9.38 -5.67
C LYS A 64 -15.25 9.04 -7.11
N LEU A 65 -13.98 8.83 -7.37
CA LEU A 65 -13.45 8.48 -8.69
C LEU A 65 -13.51 6.98 -9.00
N GLY A 66 -13.94 6.13 -8.05
CA GLY A 66 -13.91 4.67 -8.20
C GLY A 66 -12.49 4.12 -8.30
N MET A 67 -11.53 4.75 -7.62
CA MET A 67 -10.13 4.34 -7.52
C MET A 67 -9.87 3.67 -6.17
N ILE A 68 -9.03 2.66 -6.16
CA ILE A 68 -8.58 1.97 -4.93
C ILE A 68 -7.63 2.89 -4.16
N SER A 69 -7.86 3.06 -2.87
CA SER A 69 -6.99 3.78 -1.94
C SER A 69 -6.22 2.82 -1.04
N ILE A 70 -4.89 2.84 -1.11
CA ILE A 70 -4.01 2.07 -0.22
C ILE A 70 -3.27 3.09 0.65
N VAL A 71 -3.55 3.10 1.96
CA VAL A 71 -2.95 4.08 2.89
C VAL A 71 -1.91 3.40 3.76
N CYS A 72 -0.67 3.91 3.75
CA CYS A 72 0.42 3.39 4.55
C CYS A 72 0.46 4.03 5.94
N GLY A 73 0.62 3.20 6.97
CA GLY A 73 0.86 3.61 8.35
C GLY A 73 2.13 2.97 8.92
N LYS A 74 2.85 3.70 9.75
CA LYS A 74 4.14 3.28 10.32
C LYS A 74 4.01 2.34 11.52
N ASP A 75 2.88 2.40 12.22
CA ASP A 75 2.61 1.63 13.42
C ASP A 75 1.10 1.34 13.55
N PRO A 76 0.67 0.40 14.41
CA PRO A 76 -0.73 0.05 14.59
C PRO A 76 -1.64 1.21 14.99
N ASP A 77 -1.15 2.15 15.82
CA ASP A 77 -1.94 3.28 16.29
C ASP A 77 -2.16 4.31 15.17
N GLU A 78 -1.16 4.52 14.31
CA GLU A 78 -1.36 5.33 13.10
C GLU A 78 -2.33 4.65 12.13
N CYS A 79 -2.16 3.35 11.86
CA CYS A 79 -3.08 2.59 11.02
C CYS A 79 -4.53 2.68 11.53
N PHE A 80 -4.75 2.62 12.85
CA PHE A 80 -6.06 2.83 13.44
C PHE A 80 -6.61 4.24 13.19
N ARG A 81 -5.78 5.28 13.34
CA ARG A 81 -6.23 6.67 13.02
C ARG A 81 -6.60 6.81 11.55
N LEU A 82 -5.79 6.26 10.65
CA LEU A 82 -6.00 6.32 9.20
C LEU A 82 -7.22 5.52 8.76
N SER A 83 -7.55 4.41 9.44
CA SER A 83 -8.72 3.60 9.12
C SER A 83 -10.06 4.36 9.28
N LYS A 84 -10.08 5.44 10.08
CA LYS A 84 -11.26 6.30 10.24
C LYS A 84 -11.63 7.07 8.98
N PHE A 85 -10.72 7.20 8.03
CA PHE A 85 -11.01 7.77 6.71
C PHE A 85 -11.63 6.76 5.74
N GLU A 86 -11.74 5.48 6.15
CA GLU A 86 -12.30 4.37 5.39
C GLU A 86 -11.64 4.14 4.02
N PRO A 87 -10.29 4.00 3.95
CA PRO A 87 -9.63 3.57 2.72
C PRO A 87 -10.00 2.13 2.38
N ASP A 88 -9.74 1.71 1.14
CA ASP A 88 -9.95 0.32 0.74
C ASP A 88 -8.94 -0.62 1.42
N MET A 89 -7.70 -0.16 1.57
CA MET A 89 -6.62 -0.93 2.21
C MET A 89 -5.78 -0.06 3.15
N ILE A 90 -5.32 -0.68 4.24
CA ILE A 90 -4.27 -0.16 5.13
C ILE A 90 -3.03 -1.04 4.97
N ALA A 91 -1.89 -0.42 4.67
CA ALA A 91 -0.59 -1.08 4.65
C ALA A 91 0.19 -0.72 5.92
N ILE A 92 0.50 -1.71 6.76
CA ILE A 92 1.40 -1.52 7.91
C ILE A 92 2.85 -1.65 7.45
N GLU A 93 3.62 -0.59 7.59
CA GLU A 93 5.03 -0.50 7.14
C GLU A 93 5.90 0.18 8.20
N PRO A 94 6.45 -0.57 9.20
CA PRO A 94 7.42 -0.01 10.12
C PRO A 94 8.65 0.51 9.35
N PRO A 95 8.94 1.83 9.39
CA PRO A 95 9.95 2.46 8.53
C PRO A 95 11.36 1.87 8.69
N GLU A 96 11.72 1.44 9.90
CA GLU A 96 13.00 0.84 10.21
C GLU A 96 13.24 -0.51 9.55
N LEU A 97 12.21 -1.16 9.05
CA LEU A 97 12.31 -2.44 8.35
C LEU A 97 12.32 -2.29 6.82
N ILE A 98 11.93 -1.13 6.30
CA ILE A 98 11.91 -0.89 4.84
C ILE A 98 13.33 -0.95 4.29
N GLY A 99 13.56 -1.79 3.27
CA GLY A 99 14.85 -1.96 2.64
C GLY A 99 15.93 -2.64 3.51
N SER A 100 15.59 -3.03 4.75
CA SER A 100 16.54 -3.65 5.68
C SER A 100 16.81 -5.14 5.40
N GLY A 101 15.96 -5.81 4.60
CA GLY A 101 15.97 -7.27 4.44
C GLY A 101 15.40 -8.02 5.64
N LYS A 102 14.87 -7.32 6.65
CA LYS A 102 14.22 -7.88 7.83
C LYS A 102 12.71 -7.72 7.68
N SER A 103 12.00 -8.83 7.40
CA SER A 103 10.57 -8.76 7.16
C SER A 103 9.78 -8.41 8.42
N VAL A 104 8.74 -7.58 8.27
CA VAL A 104 7.82 -7.24 9.36
C VAL A 104 7.15 -8.49 9.92
N SER A 105 6.87 -9.49 9.09
CA SER A 105 6.23 -10.74 9.51
C SER A 105 7.08 -11.57 10.48
N LYS A 106 8.40 -11.51 10.37
CA LYS A 106 9.33 -12.22 11.27
C LYS A 106 9.82 -11.38 12.44
N TYR A 107 10.09 -10.09 12.21
CA TYR A 107 10.75 -9.23 13.20
C TYR A 107 9.78 -8.40 14.05
N LYS A 108 8.56 -8.14 13.55
CA LYS A 108 7.52 -7.41 14.27
C LYS A 108 6.12 -7.98 13.97
N PRO A 109 5.90 -9.31 14.19
CA PRO A 109 4.61 -9.95 13.90
C PRO A 109 3.44 -9.29 14.65
N GLU A 110 3.69 -8.76 15.85
CA GLU A 110 2.71 -8.02 16.64
C GLU A 110 2.22 -6.74 15.96
N SER A 111 3.03 -6.13 15.10
CA SER A 111 2.59 -4.97 14.31
C SER A 111 1.46 -5.35 13.33
N ILE A 112 1.53 -6.53 12.74
CA ILE A 112 0.49 -7.03 11.83
C ILE A 112 -0.77 -7.36 12.60
N THR A 113 -0.68 -8.23 13.61
CA THR A 113 -1.84 -8.71 14.38
C THR A 113 -2.55 -7.58 15.12
N ARG A 114 -1.80 -6.64 15.69
CA ARG A 114 -2.37 -5.47 16.37
C ARG A 114 -3.04 -4.51 15.39
N THR A 115 -2.45 -4.29 14.21
CA THR A 115 -3.08 -3.48 13.16
C THR A 115 -4.39 -4.10 12.70
N LEU A 116 -4.42 -5.41 12.45
CA LEU A 116 -5.64 -6.14 12.10
C LEU A 116 -6.72 -5.94 13.15
N GLU A 117 -6.41 -6.17 14.42
CA GLU A 117 -7.35 -5.99 15.52
C GLU A 117 -7.97 -4.58 15.52
N LEU A 118 -7.14 -3.55 15.46
CA LEU A 118 -7.57 -2.16 15.56
C LEU A 118 -8.35 -1.70 14.32
N VAL A 119 -7.86 -2.01 13.12
CA VAL A 119 -8.51 -1.62 11.86
C VAL A 119 -9.84 -2.32 11.69
N LYS A 120 -9.92 -3.64 11.95
CA LYS A 120 -11.18 -4.41 11.80
C LYS A 120 -12.25 -4.01 12.83
N ARG A 121 -11.87 -3.40 13.96
CA ARG A 121 -12.83 -2.78 14.89
C ARG A 121 -13.46 -1.52 14.29
N THR A 122 -12.73 -0.76 13.47
CA THR A 122 -13.26 0.44 12.80
C THR A 122 -14.17 0.06 11.65
N ASN A 123 -13.67 -0.74 10.72
CA ASN A 123 -14.43 -1.21 9.57
C ASN A 123 -13.87 -2.55 9.07
N LYS A 124 -14.70 -3.60 9.13
CA LYS A 124 -14.31 -4.96 8.70
C LYS A 124 -14.02 -5.09 7.20
N LYS A 125 -14.48 -4.12 6.39
CA LYS A 125 -14.26 -4.12 4.93
C LYS A 125 -12.87 -3.61 4.52
N ILE A 126 -12.17 -2.90 5.40
CA ILE A 126 -10.82 -2.42 5.10
C ILE A 126 -9.88 -3.62 5.09
N SER A 127 -9.23 -3.87 3.98
CA SER A 127 -8.18 -4.89 3.90
C SER A 127 -6.91 -4.41 4.60
N VAL A 128 -6.30 -5.29 5.39
CA VAL A 128 -5.01 -5.01 6.02
C VAL A 128 -3.93 -5.81 5.31
N ILE A 129 -2.97 -5.10 4.75
CA ILE A 129 -1.80 -5.67 4.10
C ILE A 129 -0.54 -5.22 4.81
N CYS A 130 0.56 -5.92 4.64
CA CYS A 130 1.83 -5.51 5.23
C CYS A 130 2.92 -5.30 4.19
N GLY A 131 3.75 -4.29 4.44
CA GLY A 131 4.99 -4.03 3.71
C GLY A 131 6.17 -4.09 4.67
N ALA A 132 7.31 -3.59 4.20
CA ALA A 132 8.58 -3.56 4.90
C ALA A 132 9.30 -4.92 5.02
N GLY A 133 10.39 -5.02 4.28
CA GLY A 133 11.37 -6.08 4.40
C GLY A 133 10.95 -7.47 3.89
N ILE A 134 9.84 -7.60 3.21
CA ILE A 134 9.41 -8.86 2.57
C ILE A 134 10.39 -9.22 1.45
N THR A 135 11.01 -10.39 1.54
CA THR A 135 12.09 -10.78 0.63
C THR A 135 11.86 -12.09 -0.12
N ASN A 136 11.07 -12.99 0.42
CA ASN A 136 10.86 -14.35 -0.11
C ASN A 136 9.46 -14.87 0.21
N GLU A 137 9.14 -16.07 -0.30
CA GLU A 137 7.85 -16.74 -0.11
C GLU A 137 7.54 -17.09 1.36
N GLU A 138 8.57 -17.36 2.18
CA GLU A 138 8.36 -17.65 3.60
C GLU A 138 7.89 -16.40 4.36
N ASP A 139 8.46 -15.21 4.04
CA ASP A 139 8.00 -13.96 4.62
C ASP A 139 6.54 -13.66 4.26
N VAL A 140 6.14 -13.97 3.01
CA VAL A 140 4.75 -13.85 2.55
C VAL A 140 3.86 -14.81 3.31
N LYS A 141 4.23 -16.10 3.38
CA LYS A 141 3.48 -17.14 4.09
C LYS A 141 3.20 -16.75 5.53
N ILE A 142 4.24 -16.34 6.27
CA ILE A 142 4.09 -15.91 7.66
C ILE A 142 3.16 -14.68 7.77
N ALA A 143 3.26 -13.71 6.84
CA ALA A 143 2.37 -12.56 6.84
C ALA A 143 0.88 -12.97 6.69
N ILE A 144 0.60 -13.89 5.78
CA ILE A 144 -0.76 -14.42 5.56
C ILE A 144 -1.24 -15.24 6.77
N GLU A 145 -0.38 -16.08 7.36
CA GLU A 145 -0.71 -16.85 8.59
C GLU A 145 -1.01 -15.93 9.78
N LEU A 146 -0.41 -14.74 9.85
CA LEU A 146 -0.71 -13.71 10.84
C LEU A 146 -2.02 -12.95 10.55
N GLY A 147 -2.68 -13.24 9.42
CA GLY A 147 -3.96 -12.66 9.01
C GLY A 147 -3.85 -11.48 8.06
N SER A 148 -2.65 -11.13 7.57
CA SER A 148 -2.52 -10.12 6.51
C SER A 148 -3.22 -10.60 5.23
N GLU A 149 -3.95 -9.72 4.58
CA GLU A 149 -4.70 -10.03 3.35
C GLU A 149 -3.86 -9.82 2.07
N GLY A 150 -2.57 -9.49 2.25
CA GLY A 150 -1.62 -9.31 1.16
C GLY A 150 -0.31 -8.67 1.65
N VAL A 151 0.61 -8.48 0.70
CA VAL A 151 1.91 -7.87 0.98
C VAL A 151 2.27 -6.80 -0.06
N LEU A 152 3.09 -5.81 0.35
CA LEU A 152 3.77 -4.89 -0.55
C LEU A 152 5.23 -5.31 -0.67
N VAL A 153 5.70 -5.48 -1.90
CA VAL A 153 7.06 -5.91 -2.21
C VAL A 153 7.68 -4.94 -3.21
N SER A 154 8.91 -4.52 -2.98
CA SER A 154 9.64 -3.63 -3.86
C SER A 154 11.04 -4.17 -4.17
N SER A 155 12.01 -3.92 -3.31
CA SER A 155 13.43 -4.16 -3.58
C SER A 155 13.77 -5.61 -3.93
N SER A 156 13.18 -6.58 -3.26
CA SER A 156 13.41 -8.00 -3.51
C SER A 156 12.92 -8.45 -4.88
N PHE A 157 11.85 -7.81 -5.38
CA PHE A 157 11.34 -8.05 -6.73
C PHE A 157 12.14 -7.28 -7.79
N VAL A 158 12.25 -5.95 -7.63
CA VAL A 158 12.84 -5.06 -8.65
C VAL A 158 14.32 -5.32 -8.86
N LYS A 159 15.05 -5.71 -7.79
CA LYS A 159 16.51 -6.01 -7.85
C LYS A 159 16.80 -7.48 -8.05
N SER A 160 15.78 -8.33 -8.21
CA SER A 160 15.97 -9.75 -8.47
C SER A 160 16.65 -9.99 -9.82
N LYS A 161 17.51 -11.00 -9.90
CA LYS A 161 18.07 -11.48 -11.18
C LYS A 161 17.01 -12.12 -12.08
N ASP A 162 15.99 -12.72 -11.48
CA ASP A 162 14.84 -13.31 -12.15
C ASP A 162 13.56 -12.86 -11.41
N PRO A 163 12.98 -11.69 -11.79
CA PRO A 163 11.74 -11.18 -11.17
C PRO A 163 10.56 -12.12 -11.34
N TYR A 164 10.48 -12.84 -12.47
CA TYR A 164 9.39 -13.77 -12.71
C TYR A 164 9.43 -14.95 -11.73
N ALA A 165 10.60 -15.59 -11.57
CA ALA A 165 10.76 -16.67 -10.60
C ALA A 165 10.50 -16.21 -9.17
N THR A 166 10.97 -15.00 -8.80
CA THR A 166 10.73 -14.40 -7.49
C THR A 166 9.23 -14.20 -7.24
N LEU A 167 8.52 -13.60 -8.17
CA LEU A 167 7.08 -13.38 -8.04
C LEU A 167 6.31 -14.71 -7.98
N LYS A 168 6.65 -15.65 -8.86
CA LYS A 168 6.03 -16.99 -8.89
C LYS A 168 6.20 -17.72 -7.56
N SER A 169 7.39 -17.65 -6.94
CA SER A 169 7.65 -18.23 -5.62
C SER A 169 6.78 -17.57 -4.55
N MET A 170 6.75 -16.21 -4.50
CA MET A 170 5.95 -15.49 -3.51
C MET A 170 4.44 -15.76 -3.63
N VAL A 171 3.92 -15.90 -4.86
CA VAL A 171 2.49 -16.17 -5.11
C VAL A 171 2.11 -17.62 -4.81
N SER A 172 3.07 -18.55 -4.86
CA SER A 172 2.80 -19.99 -4.65
C SER A 172 2.34 -20.34 -3.22
N VAL A 173 2.44 -19.42 -2.29
CA VAL A 173 2.07 -19.59 -0.86
C VAL A 173 0.78 -18.84 -0.48
N LEU A 174 0.12 -18.19 -1.45
CA LEU A 174 -1.20 -17.56 -1.31
C LEU A 174 -2.30 -18.57 -1.64
#